data_7eff59b02223beb2bbd83eb6b2e07fcd
#
_entry.id   7eff59b02223beb2bbd83eb6b2e07fcd
#
_cell.length_a   1.000
_cell.length_b   1.000
_cell.length_c   1.000
_cell.angle_alpha   90.00
_cell.angle_beta   90.00
_cell.angle_gamma   90.00
#
_symmetry.space_group_name_H-M   'P 1'
#
loop_
_entity.id
_entity.type
_entity.pdbx_description
1 polymer ?
#
loop_
_entity_poly.entity_id
_entity_poly.type
_entity_poly.pdbx_seq_one_letter_code
_entity_poly.pdbx_strand_id
1 'polypeptide(L)'
;MGGSIAAIFNLFLMVALIEKFGFNTPLLRNFANAISIELSLTLSFFIYRIWVWKGGAWTVKDVLFRQLPIYHLAAGTAVALRLFLIFPILDGLRVNYTVNTLVGILVSTSINYILSDRFVFGGSSHSRNPTSRPIYPESLETLQNSPLNLGESSQDDLLSLVMPAYNEEGSIRETVCSIVDILRRSQINHEILVVNDNSKDRTESILQSLSHTYPEVRYINSYYPNGFGFAVRCGLENFEGDAVTIVMADGSDSAQDVVKYYRELQEGYDCVFGSRFVRDAYVVDYPSHKLIINRMANRFIQILFGLPYNDTTNAFKLYRREVIQGISPLISHHFNLTVEIPLKAIVRGYTYSIVPITWKNRKSGMSKLKIREMGSRYLFIVLSILLERWLSRGDYVRKISPRIHQINA
;
A
#
# COMPACT_ATOMS: atom_id res chain seq x y z
N MET A 1 18.92 6.05 18.18
CA MET A 1 19.90 6.69 19.10
C MET A 1 19.44 8.06 19.62
N GLY A 2 19.07 9.04 18.79
CA GLY A 2 18.71 10.39 19.29
C GLY A 2 17.55 10.41 20.29
N GLY A 3 16.48 9.65 20.05
CA GLY A 3 15.34 9.56 20.98
C GLY A 3 15.67 8.93 22.32
N SER A 4 16.58 7.95 22.34
CA SER A 4 17.03 7.30 23.60
C SER A 4 17.86 8.26 24.45
N ILE A 5 18.72 9.07 23.82
CA ILE A 5 19.53 10.09 24.51
C ILE A 5 18.62 11.14 25.13
N ALA A 6 17.60 11.61 24.40
CA ALA A 6 16.66 12.57 24.93
C ALA A 6 15.79 12.03 26.08
N ALA A 7 15.40 10.76 26.04
CA ALA A 7 14.66 10.12 27.11
C ALA A 7 15.50 10.00 28.40
N ILE A 8 16.77 9.62 28.28
CA ILE A 8 17.71 9.56 29.42
C ILE A 8 17.93 10.97 29.99
N PHE A 9 18.09 11.97 29.12
CA PHE A 9 18.26 13.36 29.52
C PHE A 9 17.03 13.90 30.24
N ASN A 10 15.82 13.57 29.77
CA ASN A 10 14.55 13.92 30.42
C ASN A 10 14.49 13.38 31.85
N LEU A 11 14.78 12.08 32.01
CA LEU A 11 14.78 11.44 33.34
C LEU A 11 15.81 12.09 34.26
N PHE A 12 17.02 12.34 33.77
CA PHE A 12 18.08 12.99 34.56
C PHE A 12 17.66 14.39 35.03
N LEU A 13 17.10 15.21 34.12
CA LEU A 13 16.63 16.55 34.47
C LEU A 13 15.50 16.50 35.50
N MET A 14 14.55 15.59 35.34
CA MET A 14 13.44 15.46 36.28
C MET A 14 13.92 15.12 37.67
N VAL A 15 14.82 14.13 37.78
CA VAL A 15 15.45 13.75 39.08
C VAL A 15 16.22 14.92 39.66
N ALA A 16 17.03 15.63 38.88
CA ALA A 16 17.81 16.77 39.33
C ALA A 16 16.92 17.91 39.88
N LEU A 17 15.82 18.23 39.14
CA LEU A 17 14.89 19.27 39.55
C LEU A 17 14.16 18.93 40.86
N ILE A 18 13.81 17.67 41.08
CA ILE A 18 13.11 17.21 42.27
C ILE A 18 14.10 17.13 43.45
N GLU A 19 15.24 16.45 43.28
CA GLU A 19 16.14 16.16 44.39
C GLU A 19 17.09 17.30 44.74
N LYS A 20 17.63 18.03 43.76
CA LYS A 20 18.59 19.11 43.99
C LYS A 20 17.96 20.50 44.11
N PHE A 21 16.88 20.75 43.37
CA PHE A 21 16.24 22.07 43.34
C PHE A 21 14.95 22.14 44.15
N GLY A 22 14.57 21.03 44.83
CA GLY A 22 13.48 21.01 45.82
C GLY A 22 12.08 21.12 45.22
N PHE A 23 11.86 20.69 43.97
CA PHE A 23 10.53 20.66 43.38
C PHE A 23 9.66 19.52 43.95
N ASN A 24 9.38 19.57 45.27
CA ASN A 24 8.78 18.48 46.02
C ASN A 24 7.25 18.52 46.14
N THR A 25 6.60 19.65 45.86
CA THR A 25 5.14 19.74 45.86
C THR A 25 4.54 19.20 44.56
N PRO A 26 3.28 18.73 44.53
CA PRO A 26 2.64 18.22 43.32
C PRO A 26 2.68 19.24 42.14
N LEU A 27 2.48 20.52 42.47
CA LEU A 27 2.53 21.58 41.45
C LEU A 27 3.95 21.74 40.88
N LEU A 28 4.97 21.81 41.76
CA LEU A 28 6.37 21.96 41.35
C LEU A 28 6.87 20.73 40.56
N ARG A 29 6.42 19.51 40.92
CA ARG A 29 6.72 18.29 40.14
C ARG A 29 6.16 18.34 38.74
N ASN A 30 4.95 18.90 38.58
CA ASN A 30 4.38 19.12 37.24
C ASN A 30 5.20 20.15 36.44
N PHE A 31 5.66 21.22 37.05
CA PHE A 31 6.59 22.18 36.42
C PHE A 31 7.93 21.51 36.05
N ALA A 32 8.51 20.71 36.97
CA ALA A 32 9.72 19.95 36.67
C ALA A 32 9.56 19.04 35.46
N ASN A 33 8.43 18.36 35.39
CA ASN A 33 8.10 17.50 34.25
C ASN A 33 7.96 18.29 32.94
N ALA A 34 7.26 19.41 32.95
CA ALA A 34 7.11 20.27 31.78
C ALA A 34 8.47 20.81 31.29
N ILE A 35 9.30 21.32 32.20
CA ILE A 35 10.65 21.79 31.90
C ILE A 35 11.52 20.67 31.31
N SER A 36 11.46 19.46 31.91
CA SER A 36 12.25 18.31 31.47
C SER A 36 11.86 17.86 30.08
N ILE A 37 10.56 17.86 29.77
CA ILE A 37 10.03 17.52 28.43
C ILE A 37 10.51 18.55 27.41
N GLU A 38 10.35 19.84 27.69
CA GLU A 38 10.70 20.92 26.79
C GLU A 38 12.20 20.95 26.44
N LEU A 39 13.06 20.81 27.45
CA LEU A 39 14.51 20.73 27.26
C LEU A 39 14.93 19.46 26.51
N SER A 40 14.24 18.35 26.72
CA SER A 40 14.51 17.09 26.00
C SER A 40 14.09 17.15 24.53
N LEU A 41 12.97 17.80 24.21
CA LEU A 41 12.55 18.07 22.85
C LEU A 41 13.54 18.98 22.12
N THR A 42 13.99 20.03 22.82
CA THR A 42 15.01 20.94 22.29
C THR A 42 16.34 20.21 22.02
N LEU A 43 16.78 19.36 22.95
CA LEU A 43 17.98 18.54 22.76
C LEU A 43 17.79 17.56 21.57
N SER A 44 16.63 16.92 21.45
CA SER A 44 16.30 16.05 20.33
C SER A 44 16.38 16.79 18.99
N PHE A 45 15.86 18.02 18.92
CA PHE A 45 15.94 18.86 17.74
C PHE A 45 17.40 19.07 17.30
N PHE A 46 18.30 19.46 18.23
CA PHE A 46 19.71 19.68 17.91
C PHE A 46 20.43 18.38 17.50
N ILE A 47 20.17 17.26 18.19
CA ILE A 47 20.71 15.96 17.81
C ILE A 47 20.30 15.60 16.39
N TYR A 48 19.01 15.71 16.06
CA TYR A 48 18.52 15.42 14.73
C TYR A 48 19.05 16.39 13.70
N ARG A 49 19.16 17.69 14.01
CA ARG A 49 19.72 18.70 13.13
C ARG A 49 21.19 18.45 12.78
N ILE A 50 21.96 17.92 13.69
CA ILE A 50 23.39 17.62 13.49
C ILE A 50 23.60 16.28 12.78
N TRP A 51 22.81 15.25 13.15
CA TRP A 51 23.10 13.89 12.71
C TRP A 51 22.24 13.40 11.54
N VAL A 52 20.99 13.82 11.48
CA VAL A 52 20.02 13.33 10.48
C VAL A 52 19.93 14.31 9.31
N TRP A 53 19.74 15.59 9.59
CA TRP A 53 19.58 16.63 8.56
C TRP A 53 20.84 17.48 8.41
N LYS A 54 21.89 16.87 7.90
CA LYS A 54 23.19 17.54 7.64
C LYS A 54 23.07 18.44 6.42
N GLY A 55 22.72 19.71 6.60
CA GLY A 55 22.66 20.68 5.49
C GLY A 55 21.89 21.94 5.87
N GLY A 56 22.05 23.00 5.06
CA GLY A 56 21.43 24.31 5.29
C GLY A 56 22.19 25.24 6.23
N ALA A 57 21.99 26.54 6.05
CA ALA A 57 22.65 27.56 6.84
C ALA A 57 22.27 27.50 8.33
N TRP A 58 23.26 27.61 9.20
CA TRP A 58 23.08 27.73 10.64
C TRP A 58 22.93 29.22 11.01
N THR A 59 21.77 29.79 10.71
CA THR A 59 21.45 31.15 11.21
C THR A 59 20.62 31.04 12.47
N VAL A 60 20.99 31.76 13.50
CA VAL A 60 20.28 31.76 14.81
C VAL A 60 18.80 32.10 14.62
N LYS A 61 18.49 33.04 13.74
CA LYS A 61 17.12 33.44 13.43
C LYS A 61 16.29 32.28 12.83
N ASP A 62 16.82 31.56 11.86
CA ASP A 62 16.10 30.46 11.20
C ASP A 62 15.96 29.27 12.15
N VAL A 63 17.01 28.90 12.89
CA VAL A 63 17.00 27.77 13.82
C VAL A 63 16.02 28.01 14.98
N LEU A 64 16.11 29.14 15.67
CA LEU A 64 15.30 29.39 16.87
C LEU A 64 13.87 29.83 16.58
N PHE A 65 13.66 30.65 15.57
CA PHE A 65 12.34 31.26 15.32
C PHE A 65 11.51 30.56 14.24
N ARG A 66 12.10 29.68 13.46
CA ARG A 66 11.38 28.92 12.43
C ARG A 66 11.46 27.41 12.67
N GLN A 67 12.67 26.85 12.67
CA GLN A 67 12.82 25.38 12.70
C GLN A 67 12.40 24.79 14.04
N LEU A 68 12.82 25.36 15.16
CA LEU A 68 12.53 24.85 16.49
C LEU A 68 11.03 24.89 16.84
N PRO A 69 10.28 25.99 16.61
CA PRO A 69 8.82 25.99 16.82
C PRO A 69 8.06 25.00 15.93
N ILE A 70 8.44 24.88 14.65
CA ILE A 70 7.80 23.91 13.74
C ILE A 70 8.09 22.47 14.19
N TYR A 71 9.31 22.20 14.70
CA TYR A 71 9.65 20.87 15.25
C TYR A 71 8.79 20.53 16.48
N HIS A 72 8.58 21.48 17.39
CA HIS A 72 7.69 21.29 18.55
C HIS A 72 6.24 21.04 18.12
N LEU A 73 5.77 21.78 17.12
CA LEU A 73 4.44 21.58 16.55
C LEU A 73 4.32 20.17 15.91
N ALA A 74 5.34 19.73 15.17
CA ALA A 74 5.36 18.41 14.57
C ALA A 74 5.35 17.29 15.62
N ALA A 75 6.17 17.42 16.68
CA ALA A 75 6.20 16.48 17.79
C ALA A 75 4.87 16.45 18.56
N GLY A 76 4.29 17.62 18.85
CA GLY A 76 2.97 17.74 19.48
C GLY A 76 1.86 17.13 18.66
N THR A 77 1.87 17.33 17.34
CA THR A 77 0.90 16.70 16.41
C THR A 77 1.03 15.17 16.42
N ALA A 78 2.25 14.64 16.41
CA ALA A 78 2.48 13.20 16.45
C ALA A 78 1.98 12.57 17.77
N VAL A 79 2.19 13.24 18.90
CA VAL A 79 1.68 12.83 20.20
C VAL A 79 0.16 12.93 20.25
N ALA A 80 -0.44 14.02 19.77
CA ALA A 80 -1.89 14.19 19.74
C ALA A 80 -2.57 13.11 18.88
N LEU A 81 -2.04 12.80 17.70
CA LEU A 81 -2.54 11.72 16.85
C LEU A 81 -2.44 10.36 17.55
N ARG A 82 -1.38 10.11 18.29
CA ARG A 82 -1.24 8.87 19.09
C ARG A 82 -2.31 8.78 20.17
N LEU A 83 -2.50 9.83 20.94
CA LEU A 83 -3.40 9.82 22.12
C LEU A 83 -4.88 9.84 21.73
N PHE A 84 -5.24 10.64 20.73
CA PHE A 84 -6.65 10.90 20.39
C PHE A 84 -7.16 10.05 19.23
N LEU A 85 -6.27 9.46 18.42
CA LEU A 85 -6.68 8.65 17.27
C LEU A 85 -6.18 7.22 17.35
N ILE A 86 -4.86 7.01 17.43
CA ILE A 86 -4.26 5.68 17.28
C ILE A 86 -4.59 4.80 18.49
N PHE A 87 -4.29 5.29 19.70
CA PHE A 87 -4.48 4.53 20.92
C PHE A 87 -5.95 4.14 21.15
N PRO A 88 -6.94 5.04 21.04
CA PRO A 88 -8.36 4.69 21.21
C PRO A 88 -8.87 3.73 20.12
N ILE A 89 -8.41 3.87 18.87
CA ILE A 89 -8.81 2.96 17.79
C ILE A 89 -8.30 1.54 18.08
N LEU A 90 -7.03 1.39 18.42
CA LEU A 90 -6.42 0.08 18.69
C LEU A 90 -6.98 -0.54 19.98
N ASP A 91 -7.26 0.28 20.99
CA ASP A 91 -7.92 -0.17 22.23
C ASP A 91 -9.35 -0.65 21.97
N GLY A 92 -10.12 0.10 21.20
CA GLY A 92 -11.45 -0.30 20.74
C GLY A 92 -11.46 -1.59 19.88
N LEU A 93 -10.36 -1.88 19.19
CA LEU A 93 -10.12 -3.14 18.48
C LEU A 93 -9.64 -4.27 19.42
N ARG A 94 -9.56 -4.04 20.73
CA ARG A 94 -9.07 -4.98 21.74
C ARG A 94 -7.63 -5.47 21.48
N VAL A 95 -6.80 -4.63 20.88
CA VAL A 95 -5.37 -4.91 20.77
C VAL A 95 -4.75 -4.84 22.17
N ASN A 96 -3.89 -5.79 22.50
CA ASN A 96 -3.17 -5.78 23.79
C ASN A 96 -2.49 -4.42 23.98
N TYR A 97 -2.60 -3.85 25.19
CA TYR A 97 -2.10 -2.50 25.51
C TYR A 97 -0.59 -2.32 25.23
N THR A 98 0.20 -3.38 25.40
CA THR A 98 1.64 -3.33 25.10
C THR A 98 1.87 -3.18 23.59
N VAL A 99 1.16 -3.96 22.78
CA VAL A 99 1.23 -3.88 21.30
C VAL A 99 0.69 -2.54 20.85
N ASN A 100 -0.44 -2.07 21.41
CA ASN A 100 -1.01 -0.75 21.14
C ASN A 100 0.01 0.36 21.41
N THR A 101 0.70 0.29 22.54
CA THR A 101 1.75 1.26 22.91
C THR A 101 2.92 1.23 21.94
N LEU A 102 3.43 0.05 21.56
CA LEU A 102 4.52 -0.08 20.59
C LEU A 102 4.14 0.46 19.22
N VAL A 103 2.98 0.10 18.72
CA VAL A 103 2.45 0.63 17.46
C VAL A 103 2.29 2.15 17.54
N GLY A 104 1.74 2.66 18.65
CA GLY A 104 1.59 4.09 18.86
C GLY A 104 2.94 4.84 18.84
N ILE A 105 3.98 4.27 19.45
CA ILE A 105 5.35 4.83 19.41
C ILE A 105 5.89 4.82 17.97
N LEU A 106 5.80 3.70 17.28
CA LEU A 106 6.30 3.59 15.90
C LEU A 106 5.63 4.59 14.97
N VAL A 107 4.29 4.67 15.02
CA VAL A 107 3.52 5.58 14.15
C VAL A 107 3.79 7.04 14.50
N SER A 108 3.81 7.40 15.79
CA SER A 108 4.10 8.78 16.19
C SER A 108 5.53 9.21 15.83
N THR A 109 6.50 8.32 15.97
CA THR A 109 7.88 8.58 15.57
C THR A 109 8.00 8.78 14.06
N SER A 110 7.32 7.94 13.27
CA SER A 110 7.28 8.06 11.81
C SER A 110 6.62 9.36 11.36
N ILE A 111 5.49 9.73 11.96
CA ILE A 111 4.80 10.99 11.68
C ILE A 111 5.68 12.18 12.03
N ASN A 112 6.29 12.17 13.22
CA ASN A 112 7.20 13.24 13.62
C ASN A 112 8.40 13.38 12.67
N TYR A 113 8.96 12.25 12.22
CA TYR A 113 10.04 12.26 11.23
C TYR A 113 9.59 12.88 9.89
N ILE A 114 8.44 12.45 9.35
CA ILE A 114 7.91 12.96 8.08
C ILE A 114 7.59 14.46 8.16
N LEU A 115 6.92 14.90 9.24
CA LEU A 115 6.60 16.30 9.44
C LEU A 115 7.87 17.14 9.61
N SER A 116 8.85 16.64 10.35
CA SER A 116 10.13 17.34 10.54
C SER A 116 10.92 17.42 9.25
N ASP A 117 11.01 16.36 8.48
CA ASP A 117 11.70 16.33 7.17
C ASP A 117 11.06 17.33 6.21
N ARG A 118 9.74 17.36 6.13
CA ARG A 118 9.01 18.18 5.15
C ARG A 118 8.87 19.64 5.53
N PHE A 119 8.61 19.94 6.79
CA PHE A 119 8.26 21.29 7.24
C PHE A 119 9.36 21.99 8.04
N VAL A 120 10.17 21.25 8.78
CA VAL A 120 11.27 21.85 9.58
C VAL A 120 12.52 22.03 8.71
N PHE A 121 12.88 21.00 7.95
CA PHE A 121 14.16 20.94 7.23
C PHE A 121 14.03 20.99 5.71
N GLY A 122 12.82 20.87 5.15
CA GLY A 122 12.54 20.86 3.71
C GLY A 122 12.76 22.19 2.97
N GLY A 123 13.10 23.27 3.68
CA GLY A 123 13.37 24.59 3.06
C GLY A 123 14.82 24.85 2.66
N SER A 124 15.73 23.96 2.97
CA SER A 124 17.11 24.03 2.52
C SER A 124 17.28 23.12 1.31
N SER A 125 17.40 23.71 0.12
CA SER A 125 17.78 23.03 -1.11
C SER A 125 19.02 22.14 -0.82
N HIS A 126 18.76 20.86 -0.58
CA HIS A 126 19.82 19.88 -0.56
C HIS A 126 20.33 19.72 -2.00
N SER A 127 21.45 20.33 -2.30
CA SER A 127 22.35 19.81 -3.30
C SER A 127 22.78 18.40 -2.84
N ARG A 128 21.93 17.43 -3.09
CA ARG A 128 22.33 16.03 -2.98
C ARG A 128 23.28 15.76 -4.13
N ASN A 129 24.50 15.37 -3.79
CA ASN A 129 25.46 14.83 -4.75
C ASN A 129 24.75 13.78 -5.64
N PRO A 130 24.85 13.85 -6.96
CA PRO A 130 24.06 12.97 -7.86
C PRO A 130 24.43 11.49 -7.82
N THR A 131 25.37 11.08 -6.98
CA THR A 131 25.91 9.71 -6.94
C THR A 131 25.26 8.77 -5.92
N SER A 132 24.22 9.18 -5.16
CA SER A 132 23.56 8.33 -4.16
C SER A 132 22.04 8.44 -4.11
N ARG A 133 21.39 8.84 -5.19
CA ARG A 133 19.92 8.77 -5.28
C ARG A 133 19.50 7.34 -5.67
N PRO A 134 18.51 6.73 -4.99
CA PRO A 134 17.67 5.76 -5.66
C PRO A 134 17.05 6.47 -6.87
N ILE A 135 17.16 5.89 -8.04
CA ILE A 135 16.59 6.43 -9.29
C ILE A 135 15.07 6.33 -9.16
N TYR A 136 14.44 7.34 -8.54
CA TYR A 136 13.04 7.63 -8.80
C TYR A 136 13.04 8.71 -9.90
N PRO A 137 12.29 8.55 -10.98
CA PRO A 137 12.19 9.59 -12.01
C PRO A 137 11.68 10.88 -11.37
N GLU A 138 12.33 11.97 -11.68
CA GLU A 138 12.21 13.26 -11.00
C GLU A 138 10.92 14.04 -11.29
N SER A 139 10.06 13.55 -12.15
CA SER A 139 8.68 14.03 -12.34
C SER A 139 7.89 13.00 -13.17
N LEU A 140 6.66 12.75 -12.75
CA LEU A 140 5.67 12.02 -13.53
C LEU A 140 5.38 12.68 -14.89
N GLU A 141 5.64 13.97 -15.02
CA GLU A 141 5.47 14.73 -16.27
C GLU A 141 6.54 14.37 -17.32
N THR A 142 7.74 13.97 -16.94
CA THR A 142 8.81 13.61 -17.88
C THR A 142 8.65 12.19 -18.43
N LEU A 143 7.94 11.30 -17.72
CA LEU A 143 7.62 9.95 -18.20
C LEU A 143 6.45 9.90 -19.17
N GLN A 144 5.58 10.92 -19.16
CA GLN A 144 4.48 11.02 -20.12
C GLN A 144 4.94 11.39 -21.54
N ASN A 145 6.16 11.89 -21.73
CA ASN A 145 6.62 12.43 -23.01
C ASN A 145 7.82 11.72 -23.62
N SER A 146 8.30 10.62 -23.06
CA SER A 146 9.33 9.80 -23.72
C SER A 146 8.66 8.56 -24.31
N PRO A 147 8.61 8.42 -25.64
CA PRO A 147 8.24 7.16 -26.26
C PRO A 147 9.33 6.16 -25.92
N LEU A 148 9.10 5.31 -24.92
CA LEU A 148 9.85 4.08 -24.77
C LEU A 148 9.62 3.28 -26.05
N ASN A 149 10.70 3.00 -26.80
CA ASN A 149 10.67 2.09 -27.93
C ASN A 149 10.08 0.76 -27.45
N LEU A 150 8.80 0.60 -27.68
CA LEU A 150 8.04 -0.61 -27.46
C LEU A 150 8.58 -1.64 -28.45
N GLY A 151 9.28 -2.64 -27.94
CA GLY A 151 9.37 -3.89 -28.69
C GLY A 151 7.94 -4.29 -29.02
N GLU A 152 7.68 -4.64 -30.26
CA GLU A 152 6.41 -5.09 -30.79
C GLU A 152 5.70 -5.94 -29.74
N SER A 153 4.61 -5.41 -29.15
CA SER A 153 3.74 -6.21 -28.30
C SER A 153 3.09 -7.19 -29.26
N SER A 154 3.44 -8.44 -29.14
CA SER A 154 2.80 -9.48 -29.95
C SER A 154 1.31 -9.44 -29.62
N GLN A 155 0.48 -9.39 -30.63
CA GLN A 155 -0.98 -9.46 -30.54
C GLN A 155 -1.46 -10.79 -29.90
N ASP A 156 -0.52 -11.65 -29.52
CA ASP A 156 -0.69 -13.01 -29.02
C ASP A 156 -0.46 -13.18 -27.50
N ASP A 157 -0.20 -12.08 -26.75
CA ASP A 157 0.00 -12.18 -25.31
C ASP A 157 -1.24 -12.75 -24.60
N LEU A 158 -1.09 -13.85 -23.89
CA LEU A 158 -2.18 -14.50 -23.15
C LEU A 158 -2.49 -13.73 -21.86
N LEU A 159 -3.74 -13.31 -21.70
CA LEU A 159 -4.23 -12.68 -20.46
C LEU A 159 -4.88 -13.71 -19.55
N SER A 160 -4.38 -13.89 -18.34
CA SER A 160 -5.03 -14.72 -17.31
C SER A 160 -5.94 -13.87 -16.42
N LEU A 161 -7.15 -14.39 -16.16
CA LEU A 161 -8.06 -13.85 -15.16
C LEU A 161 -8.15 -14.83 -14.00
N VAL A 162 -7.54 -14.50 -12.87
CA VAL A 162 -7.63 -15.30 -11.65
C VAL A 162 -8.87 -14.87 -10.87
N MET A 163 -9.79 -15.82 -10.68
CA MET A 163 -11.09 -15.58 -10.06
C MET A 163 -11.26 -16.46 -8.81
N PRO A 164 -11.03 -15.94 -7.59
CA PRO A 164 -11.31 -16.68 -6.36
C PRO A 164 -12.82 -16.80 -6.14
N ALA A 165 -13.32 -17.99 -5.93
CA ALA A 165 -14.73 -18.29 -5.74
C ALA A 165 -14.97 -19.10 -4.45
N TYR A 166 -15.83 -18.60 -3.57
CA TYR A 166 -16.28 -19.29 -2.36
C TYR A 166 -17.77 -19.12 -2.15
N ASN A 167 -18.54 -20.18 -2.40
CA ASN A 167 -20.00 -20.18 -2.34
C ASN A 167 -20.59 -19.03 -3.21
N GLU A 168 -20.37 -19.10 -4.49
CA GLU A 168 -20.80 -18.12 -5.49
C GLU A 168 -21.73 -18.74 -6.55
N GLU A 169 -22.50 -19.79 -6.19
CA GLU A 169 -23.44 -20.48 -7.10
C GLU A 169 -24.42 -19.53 -7.79
N GLY A 170 -24.76 -18.39 -7.14
CA GLY A 170 -25.73 -17.43 -7.65
C GLY A 170 -25.19 -16.42 -8.66
N SER A 171 -23.85 -16.29 -8.80
CA SER A 171 -23.21 -15.23 -9.61
C SER A 171 -22.18 -15.77 -10.60
N ILE A 172 -21.49 -16.85 -10.27
CA ILE A 172 -20.30 -17.31 -11.00
C ILE A 172 -20.58 -17.56 -12.49
N ARG A 173 -21.72 -18.15 -12.84
CA ARG A 173 -22.06 -18.44 -14.25
C ARG A 173 -22.21 -17.17 -15.07
N GLU A 174 -23.01 -16.21 -14.58
CA GLU A 174 -23.24 -14.94 -15.28
C GLU A 174 -21.93 -14.16 -15.42
N THR A 175 -21.12 -14.12 -14.36
CA THR A 175 -19.83 -13.41 -14.34
C THR A 175 -18.86 -13.99 -15.38
N VAL A 176 -18.67 -15.31 -15.40
CA VAL A 176 -17.76 -15.98 -16.33
C VAL A 176 -18.23 -15.80 -17.78
N CYS A 177 -19.51 -16.06 -18.07
CA CYS A 177 -20.04 -15.92 -19.43
C CYS A 177 -19.89 -14.47 -19.93
N SER A 178 -20.20 -13.47 -19.11
CA SER A 178 -20.05 -12.07 -19.48
C SER A 178 -18.60 -11.69 -19.83
N ILE A 179 -17.63 -12.20 -19.08
CA ILE A 179 -16.21 -11.96 -19.32
C ILE A 179 -15.76 -12.63 -20.64
N VAL A 180 -16.08 -13.91 -20.83
CA VAL A 180 -15.75 -14.64 -22.06
C VAL A 180 -16.31 -13.90 -23.28
N ASP A 181 -17.59 -13.51 -23.26
CA ASP A 181 -18.24 -12.83 -24.39
C ASP A 181 -17.55 -11.51 -24.75
N ILE A 182 -17.18 -10.72 -23.74
CA ILE A 182 -16.55 -9.42 -23.95
C ILE A 182 -15.12 -9.58 -24.46
N LEU A 183 -14.33 -10.48 -23.88
CA LEU A 183 -12.94 -10.68 -24.29
C LEU A 183 -12.84 -11.30 -25.68
N ARG A 184 -13.72 -12.24 -26.04
CA ARG A 184 -13.84 -12.78 -27.41
C ARG A 184 -14.18 -11.69 -28.42
N ARG A 185 -15.19 -10.85 -28.13
CA ARG A 185 -15.55 -9.69 -28.99
C ARG A 185 -14.42 -8.68 -29.13
N SER A 186 -13.60 -8.54 -28.12
CA SER A 186 -12.44 -7.64 -28.10
C SER A 186 -11.19 -8.27 -28.70
N GLN A 187 -11.27 -9.53 -29.17
CA GLN A 187 -10.15 -10.30 -29.74
C GLN A 187 -8.93 -10.40 -28.82
N ILE A 188 -9.17 -10.51 -27.51
CA ILE A 188 -8.11 -10.69 -26.51
C ILE A 188 -7.94 -12.18 -26.23
N ASN A 189 -6.73 -12.70 -26.47
CA ASN A 189 -6.38 -14.07 -26.10
C ASN A 189 -6.35 -14.18 -24.56
N HIS A 190 -7.15 -15.09 -23.99
CA HIS A 190 -7.34 -15.15 -22.54
C HIS A 190 -7.63 -16.53 -22.00
N GLU A 191 -7.29 -16.73 -20.72
CA GLU A 191 -7.79 -17.80 -19.89
C GLU A 191 -8.52 -17.23 -18.66
N ILE A 192 -9.54 -17.92 -18.19
CA ILE A 192 -10.20 -17.67 -16.91
C ILE A 192 -9.90 -18.83 -15.98
N LEU A 193 -9.01 -18.60 -15.02
CA LEU A 193 -8.68 -19.58 -13.98
C LEU A 193 -9.51 -19.29 -12.73
N VAL A 194 -10.56 -20.09 -12.52
CA VAL A 194 -11.37 -20.01 -11.31
C VAL A 194 -10.78 -20.89 -10.22
N VAL A 195 -10.50 -20.29 -9.06
CA VAL A 195 -10.04 -21.04 -7.88
C VAL A 195 -11.21 -21.28 -6.95
N ASN A 196 -11.69 -22.51 -6.88
CA ASN A 196 -12.70 -22.94 -5.94
C ASN A 196 -12.09 -23.02 -4.53
N ASP A 197 -12.42 -22.06 -3.68
CA ASP A 197 -11.89 -21.94 -2.33
C ASP A 197 -12.68 -22.78 -1.31
N ASN A 198 -12.76 -24.08 -1.54
CA ASN A 198 -13.48 -25.04 -0.69
C ASN A 198 -14.98 -24.70 -0.55
N SER A 199 -15.67 -24.38 -1.64
CA SER A 199 -17.11 -24.12 -1.66
C SER A 199 -17.94 -25.33 -1.20
N LYS A 200 -19.06 -25.04 -0.54
CA LYS A 200 -20.00 -26.06 -0.01
C LYS A 200 -21.37 -26.06 -0.68
N ASP A 201 -21.56 -25.16 -1.64
CA ASP A 201 -22.74 -25.02 -2.48
C ASP A 201 -22.47 -25.64 -3.87
N ARG A 202 -23.31 -25.33 -4.84
CA ARG A 202 -23.18 -25.82 -6.22
C ARG A 202 -22.09 -25.12 -7.06
N THR A 203 -21.24 -24.28 -6.46
CA THR A 203 -20.19 -23.55 -7.20
C THR A 203 -19.33 -24.51 -8.03
N GLU A 204 -18.81 -25.59 -7.44
CA GLU A 204 -17.94 -26.53 -8.15
C GLU A 204 -18.63 -27.21 -9.34
N SER A 205 -19.88 -27.67 -9.19
CA SER A 205 -20.62 -28.29 -10.28
C SER A 205 -20.89 -27.32 -11.44
N ILE A 206 -21.10 -26.03 -11.12
CA ILE A 206 -21.23 -24.97 -12.14
C ILE A 206 -19.90 -24.77 -12.86
N LEU A 207 -18.78 -24.72 -12.14
CA LEU A 207 -17.45 -24.58 -12.72
C LEU A 207 -17.09 -25.73 -13.65
N GLN A 208 -17.42 -26.97 -13.26
CA GLN A 208 -17.27 -28.14 -14.11
C GLN A 208 -18.05 -28.00 -15.42
N SER A 209 -19.30 -27.55 -15.34
CA SER A 209 -20.11 -27.29 -16.55
C SER A 209 -19.50 -26.18 -17.42
N LEU A 210 -18.99 -25.11 -16.83
CA LEU A 210 -18.39 -23.99 -17.57
C LEU A 210 -17.10 -24.42 -18.28
N SER A 211 -16.23 -25.17 -17.63
CA SER A 211 -14.98 -25.65 -18.21
C SER A 211 -15.20 -26.65 -19.37
N HIS A 212 -16.31 -27.37 -19.39
CA HIS A 212 -16.69 -28.17 -20.56
C HIS A 212 -17.27 -27.36 -21.71
N THR A 213 -17.87 -26.21 -21.42
CA THR A 213 -18.54 -25.36 -22.42
C THR A 213 -17.59 -24.38 -23.07
N TYR A 214 -16.65 -23.82 -22.32
CA TYR A 214 -15.72 -22.81 -22.74
C TYR A 214 -14.28 -23.28 -22.61
N PRO A 215 -13.53 -23.45 -23.70
CA PRO A 215 -12.14 -23.93 -23.67
C PRO A 215 -11.18 -22.95 -22.93
N GLU A 216 -11.53 -21.67 -22.86
CA GLU A 216 -10.76 -20.65 -22.12
C GLU A 216 -10.97 -20.72 -20.60
N VAL A 217 -11.98 -21.48 -20.15
CA VAL A 217 -12.32 -21.56 -18.72
C VAL A 217 -11.80 -22.86 -18.13
N ARG A 218 -10.96 -22.74 -17.14
CA ARG A 218 -10.53 -23.85 -16.30
C ARG A 218 -10.72 -23.53 -14.82
N TYR A 219 -10.85 -24.53 -13.99
CA TYR A 219 -10.92 -24.34 -12.55
C TYR A 219 -9.98 -25.30 -11.82
N ILE A 220 -9.58 -24.89 -10.63
CA ILE A 220 -8.81 -25.71 -9.68
C ILE A 220 -9.44 -25.61 -8.30
N ASN A 221 -9.40 -26.69 -7.54
CA ASN A 221 -9.72 -26.67 -6.13
C ASN A 221 -8.49 -26.16 -5.36
N SER A 222 -8.70 -25.17 -4.48
CA SER A 222 -7.62 -24.63 -3.67
C SER A 222 -7.01 -25.71 -2.78
N TYR A 223 -5.71 -25.87 -2.83
CA TYR A 223 -4.94 -26.73 -1.92
C TYR A 223 -4.53 -26.01 -0.64
N TYR A 224 -4.89 -24.74 -0.51
CA TYR A 224 -4.72 -23.95 0.69
C TYR A 224 -5.96 -23.99 1.60
N PRO A 225 -5.81 -23.61 2.90
CA PRO A 225 -6.97 -23.34 3.73
C PRO A 225 -7.89 -22.26 3.15
N ASN A 226 -9.18 -22.31 3.51
CA ASN A 226 -10.14 -21.33 3.04
C ASN A 226 -9.70 -19.89 3.38
N GLY A 227 -9.72 -19.00 2.39
CA GLY A 227 -9.36 -17.60 2.53
C GLY A 227 -9.04 -16.90 1.20
N PHE A 228 -9.59 -15.71 1.00
CA PHE A 228 -9.41 -14.96 -0.24
C PHE A 228 -7.95 -14.84 -0.70
N GLY A 229 -7.02 -14.49 0.20
CA GLY A 229 -5.61 -14.36 -0.14
C GLY A 229 -4.97 -15.70 -0.50
N PHE A 230 -5.38 -16.78 0.14
CA PHE A 230 -4.94 -18.12 -0.22
C PHE A 230 -5.44 -18.56 -1.59
N ALA A 231 -6.72 -18.31 -1.89
CA ALA A 231 -7.29 -18.62 -3.20
C ALA A 231 -6.63 -17.80 -4.31
N VAL A 232 -6.38 -16.50 -4.10
CA VAL A 232 -5.64 -15.69 -5.07
C VAL A 232 -4.22 -16.21 -5.26
N ARG A 233 -3.49 -16.55 -4.19
CA ARG A 233 -2.13 -17.13 -4.30
C ARG A 233 -2.14 -18.43 -5.07
N CYS A 234 -3.08 -19.33 -4.78
CA CYS A 234 -3.26 -20.55 -5.54
C CYS A 234 -3.44 -20.28 -7.05
N GLY A 235 -4.26 -19.27 -7.41
CA GLY A 235 -4.41 -18.83 -8.79
C GLY A 235 -3.13 -18.23 -9.39
N LEU A 236 -2.41 -17.39 -8.63
CA LEU A 236 -1.14 -16.80 -9.08
C LEU A 236 0.01 -17.80 -9.21
N GLU A 237 -0.09 -18.96 -8.61
CA GLU A 237 0.86 -20.08 -8.77
C GLU A 237 0.54 -20.96 -9.98
N ASN A 238 -0.70 -20.87 -10.54
CA ASN A 238 -1.20 -21.77 -11.56
C ASN A 238 -1.68 -21.07 -12.85
N PHE A 239 -1.55 -19.74 -12.98
CA PHE A 239 -1.93 -19.03 -14.21
C PHE A 239 -0.88 -19.21 -15.31
N GLU A 240 -1.31 -19.20 -16.58
CA GLU A 240 -0.47 -19.47 -17.74
C GLU A 240 -0.15 -18.25 -18.62
N GLY A 241 -0.88 -17.13 -18.44
CA GLY A 241 -0.74 -15.93 -19.27
C GLY A 241 0.52 -15.10 -19.01
N ASP A 242 0.83 -14.21 -19.91
CA ASP A 242 1.93 -13.24 -19.81
C ASP A 242 1.58 -12.08 -18.87
N ALA A 243 0.28 -11.89 -18.65
CA ALA A 243 -0.27 -10.96 -17.67
C ALA A 243 -1.42 -11.59 -16.90
N VAL A 244 -1.66 -11.10 -15.69
CA VAL A 244 -2.72 -11.63 -14.82
C VAL A 244 -3.51 -10.50 -14.17
N THR A 245 -4.85 -10.62 -14.19
CA THR A 245 -5.76 -9.76 -13.42
C THR A 245 -6.54 -10.59 -12.41
N ILE A 246 -6.82 -9.98 -11.25
CA ILE A 246 -7.67 -10.60 -10.22
C ILE A 246 -9.07 -10.03 -10.39
N VAL A 247 -10.06 -10.89 -10.62
CA VAL A 247 -11.46 -10.49 -10.85
C VAL A 247 -12.37 -11.19 -9.84
N MET A 248 -13.35 -10.48 -9.29
CA MET A 248 -14.26 -11.04 -8.30
C MET A 248 -15.34 -11.89 -8.96
N ALA A 249 -15.65 -13.06 -8.36
CA ALA A 249 -16.66 -14.00 -8.86
C ALA A 249 -18.12 -13.50 -8.67
N ASP A 250 -18.32 -12.42 -7.91
CA ASP A 250 -19.63 -11.86 -7.58
C ASP A 250 -20.17 -10.84 -8.58
N GLY A 251 -19.48 -10.63 -9.71
CA GLY A 251 -19.89 -9.70 -10.76
C GLY A 251 -19.76 -8.22 -10.38
N SER A 252 -19.02 -7.89 -9.31
CA SER A 252 -18.81 -6.49 -8.89
C SER A 252 -17.88 -5.72 -9.82
N ASP A 253 -16.96 -6.41 -10.48
CA ASP A 253 -16.01 -5.84 -11.44
C ASP A 253 -16.58 -5.89 -12.88
N SER A 254 -16.32 -4.86 -13.66
CA SER A 254 -16.82 -4.77 -15.03
C SER A 254 -15.89 -5.50 -16.00
N ALA A 255 -16.44 -6.38 -16.84
CA ALA A 255 -15.68 -7.05 -17.89
C ALA A 255 -15.12 -6.06 -18.95
N GLN A 256 -15.80 -4.93 -19.21
CA GLN A 256 -15.27 -3.87 -20.06
C GLN A 256 -14.00 -3.23 -19.50
N ASP A 257 -13.88 -3.15 -18.19
CA ASP A 257 -12.68 -2.59 -17.57
C ASP A 257 -11.47 -3.53 -17.70
N VAL A 258 -11.68 -4.85 -17.83
CA VAL A 258 -10.61 -5.80 -18.20
C VAL A 258 -10.01 -5.44 -19.56
N VAL A 259 -10.86 -5.12 -20.55
CA VAL A 259 -10.41 -4.69 -21.87
C VAL A 259 -9.60 -3.38 -21.79
N LYS A 260 -10.04 -2.42 -20.96
CA LYS A 260 -9.27 -1.18 -20.74
C LYS A 260 -7.92 -1.47 -20.13
N TYR A 261 -7.86 -2.38 -19.14
CA TYR A 261 -6.61 -2.78 -18.50
C TYR A 261 -5.63 -3.41 -19.47
N TYR A 262 -6.13 -4.32 -20.33
CA TYR A 262 -5.29 -4.97 -21.32
C TYR A 262 -4.70 -3.96 -22.31
N ARG A 263 -5.51 -3.03 -22.83
CA ARG A 263 -5.04 -1.97 -23.71
C ARG A 263 -4.01 -1.05 -23.04
N GLU A 264 -4.25 -0.66 -21.80
CA GLU A 264 -3.32 0.15 -21.03
C GLU A 264 -1.99 -0.58 -20.75
N LEU A 265 -2.04 -1.91 -20.55
CA LEU A 265 -0.83 -2.71 -20.41
C LEU A 265 0.00 -2.72 -21.71
N GLN A 266 -0.66 -2.67 -22.87
CA GLN A 266 -0.01 -2.60 -24.19
C GLN A 266 0.77 -1.29 -24.39
N GLU A 267 0.43 -0.22 -23.65
CA GLU A 267 1.19 1.04 -23.63
C GLU A 267 2.56 0.90 -22.93
N GLY A 268 2.90 -0.29 -22.43
CA GLY A 268 4.24 -0.60 -21.89
C GLY A 268 4.39 -0.53 -20.38
N TYR A 269 3.30 -0.35 -19.64
CA TYR A 269 3.34 -0.43 -18.18
C TYR A 269 3.53 -1.87 -17.68
N ASP A 270 4.13 -2.00 -16.48
CA ASP A 270 4.26 -3.30 -15.81
C ASP A 270 2.96 -3.69 -15.07
N CYS A 271 2.19 -2.69 -14.62
CA CYS A 271 0.95 -2.87 -13.87
C CYS A 271 -0.13 -1.88 -14.33
N VAL A 272 -1.40 -2.27 -14.19
CA VAL A 272 -2.55 -1.37 -14.36
C VAL A 272 -3.44 -1.46 -13.13
N PHE A 273 -3.66 -0.32 -12.47
CA PHE A 273 -4.41 -0.23 -11.23
C PHE A 273 -5.75 0.47 -11.44
N GLY A 274 -6.83 -0.23 -11.17
CA GLY A 274 -8.16 0.38 -11.21
C GLY A 274 -8.42 1.25 -9.99
N SER A 275 -8.99 2.42 -10.22
CA SER A 275 -9.45 3.29 -9.16
C SER A 275 -10.93 3.61 -9.29
N ARG A 276 -11.66 3.43 -8.19
CA ARG A 276 -13.07 3.83 -8.02
C ARG A 276 -13.23 5.32 -7.70
N PHE A 277 -12.11 6.04 -7.50
CA PHE A 277 -12.10 7.37 -6.89
C PHE A 277 -11.31 8.41 -7.70
N VAL A 278 -11.10 8.15 -8.98
CA VAL A 278 -10.59 9.11 -9.96
C VAL A 278 -11.71 9.65 -10.82
N ARG A 279 -11.45 10.70 -11.60
CA ARG A 279 -12.41 11.23 -12.55
C ARG A 279 -12.84 10.13 -13.53
N ASP A 280 -14.11 10.13 -13.91
CA ASP A 280 -14.74 9.17 -14.83
C ASP A 280 -14.87 7.73 -14.28
N ALA A 281 -14.57 7.51 -12.99
CA ALA A 281 -14.90 6.27 -12.30
C ALA A 281 -16.37 6.27 -11.87
N TYR A 282 -16.99 5.08 -11.87
CA TYR A 282 -18.39 4.93 -11.52
C TYR A 282 -18.60 3.88 -10.43
N VAL A 283 -19.25 4.27 -9.33
CA VAL A 283 -19.48 3.42 -8.15
C VAL A 283 -20.97 3.39 -7.82
N VAL A 284 -21.53 2.18 -7.77
CA VAL A 284 -22.98 1.97 -7.50
C VAL A 284 -23.17 1.27 -6.15
N ASP A 285 -24.07 1.80 -5.34
CA ASP A 285 -24.53 1.20 -4.08
C ASP A 285 -23.43 0.87 -3.06
N TYR A 286 -22.41 1.74 -2.95
CA TYR A 286 -21.35 1.57 -1.96
C TYR A 286 -21.86 2.00 -0.57
N PRO A 287 -21.91 1.12 0.46
CA PRO A 287 -22.35 1.50 1.79
C PRO A 287 -21.47 2.62 2.40
N SER A 288 -22.10 3.71 2.83
CA SER A 288 -21.40 4.95 3.23
C SER A 288 -20.35 4.72 4.33
N HIS A 289 -20.66 3.90 5.35
CA HIS A 289 -19.69 3.58 6.42
C HIS A 289 -18.45 2.84 5.92
N LYS A 290 -18.63 1.90 4.96
CA LYS A 290 -17.50 1.19 4.33
C LYS A 290 -16.69 2.13 3.43
N LEU A 291 -17.37 3.06 2.74
CA LEU A 291 -16.71 4.05 1.90
C LEU A 291 -15.80 4.95 2.73
N ILE A 292 -16.28 5.49 3.85
CA ILE A 292 -15.49 6.36 4.74
C ILE A 292 -14.23 5.63 5.23
N ILE A 293 -14.39 4.41 5.76
CA ILE A 293 -13.25 3.61 6.25
C ILE A 293 -12.26 3.32 5.13
N ASN A 294 -12.77 2.96 3.96
CA ASN A 294 -11.94 2.69 2.78
C ASN A 294 -11.15 3.93 2.35
N ARG A 295 -11.79 5.10 2.28
CA ARG A 295 -11.13 6.37 1.93
C ARG A 295 -10.06 6.76 2.95
N MET A 296 -10.34 6.60 4.25
CA MET A 296 -9.36 6.86 5.31
C MET A 296 -8.15 5.93 5.18
N ALA A 297 -8.36 4.63 4.99
CA ALA A 297 -7.28 3.66 4.82
C ALA A 297 -6.41 3.97 3.58
N ASN A 298 -7.05 4.24 2.45
CA ASN A 298 -6.31 4.59 1.23
C ASN A 298 -5.56 5.92 1.38
N ARG A 299 -6.16 6.93 2.03
CA ARG A 299 -5.48 8.20 2.30
C ARG A 299 -4.27 8.04 3.21
N PHE A 300 -4.39 7.19 4.23
CA PHE A 300 -3.26 6.83 5.10
C PHE A 300 -2.11 6.21 4.30
N ILE A 301 -2.41 5.24 3.42
CA ILE A 301 -1.40 4.60 2.54
C ILE A 301 -0.77 5.63 1.59
N GLN A 302 -1.59 6.50 0.97
CA GLN A 302 -1.09 7.57 0.09
C GLN A 302 -0.07 8.46 0.79
N ILE A 303 -0.39 8.93 2.00
CA ILE A 303 0.50 9.80 2.79
C ILE A 303 1.78 9.06 3.16
N LEU A 304 1.66 7.81 3.62
CA LEU A 304 2.78 7.03 4.13
C LEU A 304 3.81 6.69 3.04
N PHE A 305 3.34 6.39 1.83
CA PHE A 305 4.19 6.02 0.70
C PHE A 305 4.42 7.16 -0.31
N GLY A 306 3.72 8.30 -0.17
CA GLY A 306 3.81 9.41 -1.11
C GLY A 306 3.22 9.07 -2.48
N LEU A 307 2.11 8.32 -2.54
CA LEU A 307 1.56 7.79 -3.79
C LEU A 307 0.45 8.67 -4.37
N PRO A 308 0.38 8.83 -5.70
CA PRO A 308 -0.80 9.39 -6.37
C PRO A 308 -1.98 8.41 -6.38
N TYR A 309 -1.73 7.10 -6.35
CA TYR A 309 -2.75 6.05 -6.38
C TYR A 309 -3.61 6.06 -5.11
N ASN A 310 -4.93 6.18 -5.27
CA ASN A 310 -5.88 6.48 -4.19
C ASN A 310 -6.85 5.33 -3.86
N ASP A 311 -6.64 4.13 -4.44
CA ASP A 311 -7.52 2.96 -4.24
C ASP A 311 -6.74 1.65 -4.09
N THR A 312 -5.70 1.66 -3.27
CA THR A 312 -4.80 0.53 -3.04
C THR A 312 -5.53 -0.72 -2.55
N THR A 313 -6.63 -0.54 -1.80
CA THR A 313 -7.43 -1.65 -1.25
C THR A 313 -8.32 -2.36 -2.26
N ASN A 314 -8.46 -1.84 -3.49
CA ASN A 314 -9.17 -2.51 -4.56
C ASN A 314 -8.43 -3.80 -4.98
N ALA A 315 -9.16 -4.90 -5.20
CA ALA A 315 -8.56 -6.16 -5.67
C ALA A 315 -8.31 -6.14 -7.18
N PHE A 316 -9.19 -5.46 -7.93
CA PHE A 316 -9.19 -5.45 -9.38
C PHE A 316 -8.02 -4.64 -9.93
N LYS A 317 -6.97 -5.35 -10.34
CA LYS A 317 -5.71 -4.82 -10.87
C LYS A 317 -5.08 -5.85 -11.79
N LEU A 318 -4.31 -5.37 -12.76
CA LEU A 318 -3.60 -6.20 -13.72
C LEU A 318 -2.09 -6.05 -13.56
N TYR A 319 -1.36 -7.13 -13.74
CA TYR A 319 0.09 -7.22 -13.56
C TYR A 319 0.70 -8.09 -14.66
N ARG A 320 1.89 -7.73 -15.17
CA ARG A 320 2.68 -8.65 -15.98
C ARG A 320 3.16 -9.84 -15.14
N ARG A 321 3.38 -11.00 -15.75
CA ARG A 321 3.90 -12.21 -15.08
C ARG A 321 5.18 -11.93 -14.31
N GLU A 322 6.10 -11.18 -14.88
CA GLU A 322 7.37 -10.82 -14.26
C GLU A 322 7.21 -10.01 -12.97
N VAL A 323 6.14 -9.20 -12.87
CA VAL A 323 5.82 -8.46 -11.64
C VAL A 323 5.48 -9.46 -10.52
N ILE A 324 4.58 -10.40 -10.80
CA ILE A 324 4.15 -11.40 -9.81
C ILE A 324 5.35 -12.24 -9.33
N GLN A 325 6.23 -12.63 -10.24
CA GLN A 325 7.46 -13.33 -9.90
C GLN A 325 8.39 -12.46 -9.04
N GLY A 326 8.57 -11.20 -9.42
CA GLY A 326 9.48 -10.27 -8.74
C GLY A 326 9.01 -9.78 -7.37
N ILE A 327 7.71 -9.87 -7.06
CA ILE A 327 7.16 -9.49 -5.74
C ILE A 327 6.98 -10.68 -4.79
N SER A 328 7.20 -11.89 -5.28
CA SER A 328 7.11 -13.09 -4.45
C SER A 328 8.25 -13.15 -3.40
N PRO A 329 8.05 -13.83 -2.27
CA PRO A 329 6.83 -14.50 -1.83
C PRO A 329 5.76 -13.52 -1.30
N LEU A 330 4.49 -13.85 -1.52
CA LEU A 330 3.35 -13.15 -0.92
C LEU A 330 3.05 -13.76 0.45
N ILE A 331 2.82 -12.90 1.47
CA ILE A 331 2.63 -13.34 2.85
C ILE A 331 1.20 -13.17 3.36
N SER A 332 0.36 -12.44 2.63
CA SER A 332 -1.03 -12.22 3.02
C SER A 332 -1.92 -13.41 2.72
N HIS A 333 -2.74 -13.82 3.69
CA HIS A 333 -3.66 -14.95 3.58
C HIS A 333 -5.12 -14.53 3.33
N HIS A 334 -5.41 -13.25 3.46
CA HIS A 334 -6.77 -12.69 3.38
C HIS A 334 -6.82 -11.47 2.45
N PHE A 335 -7.84 -10.63 2.58
CA PHE A 335 -8.01 -9.43 1.76
C PHE A 335 -6.86 -8.41 1.84
N ASN A 336 -5.99 -8.50 2.84
CA ASN A 336 -4.77 -7.69 2.91
C ASN A 336 -3.80 -7.93 1.74
N LEU A 337 -3.96 -9.02 1.00
CA LEU A 337 -3.25 -9.28 -0.25
C LEU A 337 -3.49 -8.17 -1.30
N THR A 338 -4.68 -7.57 -1.32
CA THR A 338 -5.04 -6.48 -2.25
C THR A 338 -4.16 -5.24 -2.08
N VAL A 339 -3.58 -5.07 -0.90
CA VAL A 339 -2.64 -4.00 -0.56
C VAL A 339 -1.19 -4.47 -0.71
N GLU A 340 -0.90 -5.72 -0.38
CA GLU A 340 0.46 -6.28 -0.48
C GLU A 340 1.01 -6.23 -1.90
N ILE A 341 0.26 -6.78 -2.87
CA ILE A 341 0.71 -6.89 -4.26
C ILE A 341 1.08 -5.52 -4.85
N PRO A 342 0.17 -4.52 -4.90
CA PRO A 342 0.48 -3.25 -5.52
C PRO A 342 1.56 -2.46 -4.77
N LEU A 343 1.59 -2.51 -3.44
CA LEU A 343 2.63 -1.79 -2.70
C LEU A 343 4.01 -2.40 -2.89
N LYS A 344 4.14 -3.74 -2.91
CA LYS A 344 5.40 -4.40 -3.26
C LYS A 344 5.83 -4.06 -4.68
N ALA A 345 4.93 -4.10 -5.65
CA ALA A 345 5.23 -3.72 -7.03
C ALA A 345 5.78 -2.28 -7.11
N ILE A 346 5.10 -1.32 -6.49
CA ILE A 346 5.51 0.09 -6.47
C ILE A 346 6.88 0.26 -5.77
N VAL A 347 7.06 -0.34 -4.59
CA VAL A 347 8.29 -0.20 -3.80
C VAL A 347 9.48 -0.85 -4.50
N ARG A 348 9.24 -1.93 -5.24
CA ARG A 348 10.26 -2.63 -6.04
C ARG A 348 10.50 -2.00 -7.42
N GLY A 349 9.87 -0.85 -7.73
CA GLY A 349 10.18 -0.03 -8.91
C GLY A 349 9.50 -0.47 -10.20
N TYR A 350 8.41 -1.22 -10.14
CA TYR A 350 7.58 -1.52 -11.32
C TYR A 350 6.73 -0.31 -11.69
N THR A 351 6.61 -0.07 -12.98
CA THR A 351 5.80 1.01 -13.55
C THR A 351 4.30 0.67 -13.48
N TYR A 352 3.45 1.68 -13.31
CA TYR A 352 2.01 1.45 -13.27
C TYR A 352 1.23 2.62 -13.84
N SER A 353 0.06 2.30 -14.42
CA SER A 353 -0.96 3.27 -14.81
C SER A 353 -2.18 3.17 -13.90
N ILE A 354 -2.98 4.25 -13.82
CA ILE A 354 -4.21 4.32 -13.04
C ILE A 354 -5.39 4.54 -13.97
N VAL A 355 -6.32 3.60 -13.99
CA VAL A 355 -7.48 3.60 -14.88
C VAL A 355 -8.78 3.76 -14.06
N PRO A 356 -9.72 4.62 -14.50
CA PRO A 356 -11.05 4.70 -13.89
C PRO A 356 -11.82 3.41 -14.13
N ILE A 357 -12.46 2.88 -13.10
CA ILE A 357 -13.24 1.65 -13.18
C ILE A 357 -14.68 1.85 -12.76
N THR A 358 -15.54 0.95 -13.23
CA THR A 358 -16.91 0.78 -12.80
C THR A 358 -16.98 -0.33 -11.75
N TRP A 359 -17.46 0.00 -10.58
CA TRP A 359 -17.70 -0.97 -9.53
C TRP A 359 -19.15 -0.95 -9.06
N LYS A 360 -19.75 -2.12 -8.99
CA LYS A 360 -21.13 -2.28 -8.50
C LYS A 360 -21.15 -3.15 -7.27
N ASN A 361 -21.94 -2.75 -6.25
CA ASN A 361 -22.14 -3.63 -5.11
C ASN A 361 -22.82 -4.92 -5.57
N ARG A 362 -22.41 -6.05 -4.98
CA ARG A 362 -23.01 -7.36 -5.28
C ARG A 362 -24.52 -7.37 -5.09
N LYS A 363 -25.25 -8.06 -5.97
CA LYS A 363 -26.71 -8.19 -5.90
C LYS A 363 -27.16 -9.23 -4.88
N SER A 364 -26.35 -10.25 -4.59
CA SER A 364 -26.63 -11.37 -3.69
C SER A 364 -25.42 -11.72 -2.83
N GLY A 365 -25.66 -12.41 -1.71
CA GLY A 365 -24.62 -12.84 -0.78
C GLY A 365 -24.20 -11.79 0.25
N MET A 366 -23.53 -12.23 1.31
CA MET A 366 -23.03 -11.35 2.37
C MET A 366 -21.55 -11.03 2.18
N SER A 367 -21.15 -9.79 2.45
CA SER A 367 -19.74 -9.41 2.48
C SER A 367 -19.00 -10.22 3.56
N LYS A 368 -18.04 -11.03 3.15
CA LYS A 368 -17.22 -11.87 4.04
C LYS A 368 -16.10 -11.07 4.71
N LEU A 369 -15.97 -9.78 4.40
CA LEU A 369 -14.96 -8.88 4.96
C LEU A 369 -15.32 -8.48 6.40
N LYS A 370 -14.61 -9.01 7.36
CA LYS A 370 -14.72 -8.62 8.78
C LYS A 370 -13.74 -7.47 9.07
N ILE A 371 -14.23 -6.23 9.00
CA ILE A 371 -13.42 -5.00 9.12
C ILE A 371 -12.55 -5.01 10.39
N ARG A 372 -13.08 -5.48 11.52
CA ARG A 372 -12.37 -5.49 12.80
C ARG A 372 -11.15 -6.42 12.83
N GLU A 373 -11.25 -7.61 12.20
CA GLU A 373 -10.12 -8.55 12.12
C GLU A 373 -9.09 -8.12 11.06
N MET A 374 -9.53 -7.40 10.05
CA MET A 374 -8.68 -7.02 8.93
C MET A 374 -7.77 -5.83 9.24
N GLY A 375 -8.15 -4.93 10.13
CA GLY A 375 -7.40 -3.70 10.40
C GLY A 375 -5.95 -3.94 10.79
N SER A 376 -5.69 -4.84 11.75
CA SER A 376 -4.33 -5.20 12.18
C SER A 376 -3.52 -5.90 11.09
N ARG A 377 -4.17 -6.75 10.28
CA ARG A 377 -3.52 -7.46 9.16
C ARG A 377 -3.10 -6.50 8.04
N TYR A 378 -3.95 -5.51 7.70
CA TYR A 378 -3.60 -4.46 6.75
C TYR A 378 -2.45 -3.60 7.27
N LEU A 379 -2.51 -3.17 8.53
CA LEU A 379 -1.45 -2.38 9.14
C LEU A 379 -0.12 -3.13 9.16
N PHE A 380 -0.11 -4.42 9.51
CA PHE A 380 1.08 -5.26 9.47
C PHE A 380 1.72 -5.27 8.08
N ILE A 381 0.94 -5.49 7.03
CA ILE A 381 1.45 -5.51 5.64
C ILE A 381 1.98 -4.15 5.23
N VAL A 382 1.25 -3.07 5.50
CA VAL A 382 1.67 -1.70 5.19
C VAL A 382 3.00 -1.37 5.86
N LEU A 383 3.15 -1.69 7.15
CA LEU A 383 4.38 -1.44 7.89
C LEU A 383 5.53 -2.33 7.41
N SER A 384 5.28 -3.60 7.11
CA SER A 384 6.31 -4.51 6.58
C SER A 384 6.90 -3.99 5.28
N ILE A 385 6.06 -3.55 4.34
CA ILE A 385 6.50 -3.02 3.05
C ILE A 385 7.18 -1.64 3.22
N LEU A 386 6.71 -0.84 4.17
CA LEU A 386 7.36 0.44 4.50
C LEU A 386 8.79 0.20 5.05
N LEU A 387 8.96 -0.79 5.91
CA LEU A 387 10.27 -1.20 6.41
C LEU A 387 11.15 -1.77 5.29
N GLU A 388 10.60 -2.58 4.38
CA GLU A 388 11.30 -3.01 3.17
C GLU A 388 11.82 -1.79 2.39
N ARG A 389 10.96 -0.81 2.10
CA ARG A 389 11.33 0.42 1.38
C ARG A 389 12.48 1.19 2.05
N TRP A 390 12.49 1.28 3.37
CA TRP A 390 13.45 2.10 4.09
C TRP A 390 14.75 1.39 4.46
N LEU A 391 14.68 0.09 4.77
CA LEU A 391 15.79 -0.66 5.34
C LEU A 391 16.52 -1.54 4.33
N SER A 392 15.86 -1.94 3.24
CA SER A 392 16.47 -2.82 2.23
C SER A 392 17.50 -2.11 1.34
N ARG A 393 17.61 -0.78 1.42
CA ARG A 393 18.54 0.03 0.61
C ARG A 393 18.47 -0.25 -0.90
N GLY A 394 17.33 -0.76 -1.38
CA GLY A 394 17.11 -1.08 -2.78
C GLY A 394 17.44 -2.52 -3.19
N ASP A 395 17.79 -3.41 -2.25
CA ASP A 395 18.13 -4.81 -2.54
C ASP A 395 17.04 -5.54 -3.34
N TYR A 396 15.78 -5.18 -3.12
CA TYR A 396 14.61 -5.78 -3.80
C TYR A 396 14.11 -4.95 -4.99
N VAL A 397 14.73 -3.80 -5.28
CA VAL A 397 14.33 -3.00 -6.43
C VAL A 397 14.71 -3.71 -7.72
N ARG A 398 13.80 -3.76 -8.68
CA ARG A 398 14.01 -4.35 -10.01
C ARG A 398 15.29 -3.79 -10.62
N LYS A 399 16.22 -4.66 -10.93
CA LYS A 399 17.40 -4.31 -11.74
C LYS A 399 16.92 -4.23 -13.19
N ILE A 400 16.82 -3.04 -13.73
CA ILE A 400 16.61 -2.85 -15.17
C ILE A 400 17.89 -3.33 -15.84
N SER A 401 17.85 -4.54 -16.43
CA SER A 401 18.92 -4.97 -17.31
C SER A 401 18.89 -4.03 -18.52
N PRO A 402 19.97 -3.31 -18.84
CA PRO A 402 20.03 -2.59 -20.10
C PRO A 402 19.90 -3.65 -21.20
N ARG A 403 18.80 -3.64 -21.95
CA ARG A 403 18.70 -4.43 -23.18
C ARG A 403 19.82 -3.93 -24.09
N ILE A 404 20.88 -4.73 -24.22
CA ILE A 404 21.95 -4.47 -25.16
C ILE A 404 21.33 -4.47 -26.54
N HIS A 405 21.24 -3.29 -27.15
CA HIS A 405 21.03 -3.21 -28.58
C HIS A 405 22.22 -3.91 -29.24
N GLN A 406 22.04 -5.14 -29.69
CA GLN A 406 22.88 -5.69 -30.75
C GLN A 406 22.56 -4.86 -32.00
N ILE A 407 23.31 -3.80 -32.18
CA ILE A 407 23.43 -3.14 -33.47
C ILE A 407 24.26 -4.14 -34.29
N ASN A 408 23.57 -4.86 -35.19
CA ASN A 408 24.25 -5.60 -36.24
C ASN A 408 24.98 -4.58 -37.13
N ALA A 409 26.31 -4.67 -37.11
CA ALA A 409 27.19 -4.05 -38.06
C ALA A 409 27.06 -4.76 -39.44
#